data_82a5f2bd4bffecde0795f61ddf9b29be
#
_entry.id   82a5f2bd4bffecde0795f61ddf9b29be
#
_cell.length_a   1.000
_cell.length_b   1.000
_cell.length_c   1.000
_cell.angle_alpha   90.00
_cell.angle_beta   90.00
_cell.angle_gamma   90.00
#
_symmetry.space_group_name_H-M   'P 1'
#
loop_
_entity.id
_entity.type
_entity.pdbx_description
1 polymer ?
#
loop_
_entity_poly.entity_id
_entity_poly.type
_entity_poly.pdbx_seq_one_letter_code
_entity_poly.pdbx_strand_id
1 'polypeptide(L)'
;MRTRGKEADVPAPDSPWNEIVPGLWMGGHEFGRHTGQVEQAVVRDEFDLVQTLLRLPGHGPDPGVEHHVWPIPDGPLDGTQLAGVIRLARAACDALDEGRKVLVRCFHGYNRSGLVVAHALIRQGRSAEEAIRLIRTRRSPWALHNELFVAYLKAGLPTARLLEELAE
;
A
#
# COMPACT_ATOMS: atom_id res chain seq x y z
N MET A 1 -4.07 -8.02 -19.60
CA MET A 1 -5.10 -8.24 -18.58
C MET A 1 -5.35 -6.96 -17.78
N ARG A 2 -6.57 -6.49 -17.76
CA ARG A 2 -6.91 -5.17 -17.20
C ARG A 2 -6.81 -5.17 -15.67
N THR A 3 -5.79 -4.54 -15.13
CA THR A 3 -5.57 -4.37 -13.70
C THR A 3 -6.51 -3.35 -13.03
N ARG A 4 -7.43 -2.78 -13.79
CA ARG A 4 -8.39 -1.76 -13.30
C ARG A 4 -9.66 -2.33 -12.65
N GLY A 5 -9.91 -3.65 -12.78
CA GLY A 5 -11.25 -4.17 -12.53
C GLY A 5 -11.69 -4.22 -11.07
N LYS A 6 -10.79 -4.48 -10.13
CA LYS A 6 -11.19 -4.73 -8.74
C LYS A 6 -11.30 -3.46 -7.88
N GLU A 7 -10.43 -2.47 -8.09
CA GLU A 7 -10.55 -1.20 -7.36
C GLU A 7 -11.64 -0.28 -7.95
N ALA A 8 -11.99 -0.44 -9.24
CA ALA A 8 -13.03 0.36 -9.89
C ALA A 8 -14.46 0.05 -9.40
N ASP A 9 -14.68 -1.14 -8.82
CA ASP A 9 -15.99 -1.61 -8.37
C ASP A 9 -16.30 -1.28 -6.89
N VAL A 10 -15.37 -0.61 -6.20
CA VAL A 10 -15.54 -0.23 -4.80
C VAL A 10 -15.58 1.29 -4.65
N PRO A 11 -16.24 1.80 -3.59
CA PRO A 11 -16.32 3.24 -3.36
C PRO A 11 -14.92 3.86 -3.19
N ALA A 12 -14.73 5.06 -3.70
CA ALA A 12 -13.52 5.83 -3.44
C ALA A 12 -13.38 6.09 -1.92
N PRO A 13 -12.14 6.16 -1.40
CA PRO A 13 -11.93 6.46 0.01
C PRO A 13 -12.34 7.92 0.33
N ASP A 14 -12.72 8.17 1.57
CA ASP A 14 -13.16 9.49 2.03
C ASP A 14 -12.00 10.47 2.21
N SER A 15 -10.78 9.98 2.36
CA SER A 15 -9.58 10.77 2.63
C SER A 15 -8.45 10.40 1.69
N PRO A 16 -7.54 11.35 1.37
CA PRO A 16 -6.39 11.06 0.52
C PRO A 16 -5.46 10.04 1.15
N TRP A 17 -5.26 10.10 2.46
CA TRP A 17 -4.46 9.17 3.24
C TRP A 17 -4.90 9.15 4.71
N ASN A 18 -4.61 8.03 5.38
CA ASN A 18 -4.92 7.83 6.80
C ASN A 18 -3.72 7.22 7.52
N GLU A 19 -3.47 7.67 8.74
CA GLU A 19 -2.46 7.07 9.61
C GLU A 19 -2.93 5.72 10.13
N ILE A 20 -2.11 4.70 9.92
CA ILE A 20 -2.43 3.32 10.35
C ILE A 20 -1.84 3.05 11.74
N VAL A 21 -0.57 3.37 11.92
CA VAL A 21 0.14 3.40 13.19
C VAL A 21 1.00 4.67 13.20
N PRO A 22 1.50 5.13 14.35
CA PRO A 22 2.28 6.38 14.38
C PRO A 22 3.39 6.42 13.32
N GLY A 23 3.31 7.43 12.45
CA GLY A 23 4.28 7.68 11.39
C GLY A 23 4.05 6.92 10.09
N LEU A 24 3.22 5.87 10.07
CA LEU A 24 2.95 5.06 8.87
C LEU A 24 1.56 5.36 8.32
N TRP A 25 1.50 5.92 7.12
CA TRP A 25 0.30 6.36 6.45
C TRP A 25 0.05 5.55 5.19
N MET A 26 -1.20 5.36 4.86
CA MET A 26 -1.64 4.63 3.67
C MET A 26 -2.60 5.51 2.88
N GLY A 27 -2.41 5.60 1.57
CA GLY A 27 -3.21 6.48 0.74
C GLY A 27 -3.28 6.09 -0.72
N GLY A 28 -3.88 6.98 -1.51
CA GLY A 28 -4.12 6.79 -2.93
C GLY A 28 -3.87 8.05 -3.75
N HIS A 29 -4.32 8.01 -5.00
CA HIS A 29 -4.26 9.12 -5.94
C HIS A 29 -5.57 9.88 -6.05
N GLU A 30 -6.65 9.29 -5.56
CA GLU A 30 -7.99 9.88 -5.59
C GLU A 30 -8.71 9.61 -4.28
N PHE A 31 -9.59 10.53 -3.90
CA PHE A 31 -10.51 10.36 -2.79
C PHE A 31 -11.82 11.08 -3.10
N GLY A 32 -12.93 10.60 -2.51
CA GLY A 32 -14.24 11.19 -2.70
C GLY A 32 -14.69 11.92 -1.44
N ARG A 33 -15.15 13.18 -1.59
CA ARG A 33 -15.84 13.88 -0.51
C ARG A 33 -17.30 13.43 -0.42
N HIS A 34 -17.96 13.72 0.70
CA HIS A 34 -19.39 13.43 0.93
C HIS A 34 -20.34 13.91 -0.16
N THR A 35 -19.88 14.81 -1.04
CA THR A 35 -20.65 15.34 -2.18
C THR A 35 -20.62 14.45 -3.42
N GLY A 36 -19.93 13.29 -3.38
CA GLY A 36 -19.78 12.40 -4.53
C GLY A 36 -18.77 12.85 -5.57
N GLN A 37 -18.08 13.96 -5.36
CA GLN A 37 -17.01 14.43 -6.25
C GLN A 37 -15.69 13.77 -5.88
N VAL A 38 -14.99 13.26 -6.90
CA VAL A 38 -13.65 12.69 -6.75
C VAL A 38 -12.63 13.81 -6.86
N GLU A 39 -11.72 13.87 -5.89
CA GLU A 39 -10.59 14.79 -5.87
C GLU A 39 -9.28 14.05 -6.05
N GLN A 40 -8.29 14.74 -6.62
CA GLN A 40 -6.93 14.20 -6.74
C GLN A 40 -6.16 14.39 -5.44
N ALA A 41 -5.49 13.34 -4.99
CA ALA A 41 -4.58 13.38 -3.86
C ALA A 41 -3.17 13.65 -4.39
N VAL A 42 -2.67 14.85 -4.17
CA VAL A 42 -1.33 15.26 -4.56
C VAL A 42 -0.46 15.40 -3.32
N VAL A 43 0.57 14.58 -3.24
CA VAL A 43 1.57 14.64 -2.16
C VAL A 43 2.62 15.70 -2.54
N ARG A 44 3.06 16.50 -1.58
CA ARG A 44 4.14 17.47 -1.76
C ARG A 44 5.32 17.08 -0.86
N ASP A 45 5.39 17.64 0.35
CA ASP A 45 6.45 17.44 1.34
C ASP A 45 5.93 17.03 2.72
N GLU A 46 4.68 16.58 2.78
CA GLU A 46 4.03 16.17 4.04
C GLU A 46 4.68 14.92 4.65
N PHE A 47 5.42 14.15 3.87
CA PHE A 47 6.05 12.89 4.29
C PHE A 47 7.54 12.92 3.98
N ASP A 48 8.33 12.22 4.80
CA ASP A 48 9.78 12.07 4.61
C ASP A 48 10.11 11.02 3.56
N LEU A 49 9.28 9.97 3.48
CA LEU A 49 9.38 8.89 2.50
C LEU A 49 8.01 8.62 1.89
N VAL A 50 7.94 8.57 0.58
CA VAL A 50 6.74 8.15 -0.16
C VAL A 50 7.07 6.89 -0.97
N GLN A 51 6.25 5.86 -0.80
CA GLN A 51 6.33 4.61 -1.57
C GLN A 51 5.10 4.49 -2.47
N THR A 52 5.32 4.39 -3.77
CA THR A 52 4.28 4.45 -4.79
C THR A 52 4.21 3.14 -5.58
N LEU A 53 3.09 2.42 -5.46
CA LEU A 53 2.84 1.14 -6.14
C LEU A 53 2.13 1.30 -7.48
N LEU A 54 1.63 2.49 -7.76
CA LEU A 54 1.09 2.92 -9.04
C LEU A 54 1.41 4.39 -9.20
N ARG A 55 2.21 4.73 -10.20
CA ARG A 55 2.62 6.11 -10.44
C ARG A 55 1.67 6.83 -11.39
N LEU A 56 1.23 8.02 -10.99
CA LEU A 56 0.49 8.94 -11.85
C LEU A 56 1.26 10.27 -11.95
N PRO A 57 1.49 10.79 -13.17
CA PRO A 57 2.13 12.09 -13.36
C PRO A 57 1.35 13.22 -12.67
N GLY A 58 2.06 14.16 -12.07
CA GLY A 58 1.46 15.31 -11.40
C GLY A 58 0.95 15.07 -9.98
N HIS A 59 1.09 13.85 -9.44
CA HIS A 59 0.64 13.51 -8.09
C HIS A 59 1.75 13.60 -7.02
N GLY A 60 2.91 14.14 -7.37
CA GLY A 60 4.04 14.27 -6.44
C GLY A 60 4.73 12.95 -6.13
N PRO A 61 5.56 12.88 -5.07
CA PRO A 61 5.92 13.98 -4.17
C PRO A 61 6.85 15.02 -4.81
N ASP A 62 7.15 16.09 -4.06
CA ASP A 62 8.12 17.10 -4.48
C ASP A 62 9.51 16.49 -4.69
N PRO A 63 10.36 17.08 -5.57
CA PRO A 63 11.65 16.47 -5.93
C PRO A 63 12.63 16.22 -4.78
N GLY A 64 12.51 16.94 -3.67
CA GLY A 64 13.38 16.77 -2.50
C GLY A 64 12.97 15.63 -1.56
N VAL A 65 11.81 15.02 -1.78
CA VAL A 65 11.29 13.94 -0.94
C VAL A 65 11.82 12.59 -1.42
N GLU A 66 12.28 11.74 -0.51
CA GLU A 66 12.67 10.37 -0.84
C GLU A 66 11.46 9.61 -1.39
N HIS A 67 11.61 9.04 -2.57
CA HIS A 67 10.51 8.41 -3.30
C HIS A 67 10.93 7.05 -3.84
N HIS A 68 10.27 6.00 -3.37
CA HIS A 68 10.43 4.64 -3.88
C HIS A 68 9.26 4.30 -4.78
N VAL A 69 9.54 3.97 -6.03
CA VAL A 69 8.50 3.60 -7.02
C VAL A 69 8.65 2.13 -7.37
N TRP A 70 7.62 1.35 -7.12
CA TRP A 70 7.58 -0.08 -7.42
C TRP A 70 6.20 -0.44 -7.96
N PRO A 71 5.95 -0.22 -9.27
CA PRO A 71 4.65 -0.52 -9.86
C PRO A 71 4.37 -2.02 -9.86
N ILE A 72 3.22 -2.39 -9.34
CA ILE A 72 2.72 -3.77 -9.36
C ILE A 72 1.25 -3.78 -9.78
N PRO A 73 0.77 -4.89 -10.38
CA PRO A 73 -0.66 -5.04 -10.66
C PRO A 73 -1.45 -5.31 -9.38
N ASP A 74 -2.72 -4.99 -9.39
CA ASP A 74 -3.68 -5.41 -8.38
C ASP A 74 -4.25 -6.78 -8.76
N GLY A 75 -3.41 -7.79 -8.71
CA GLY A 75 -3.70 -9.15 -9.16
C GLY A 75 -2.56 -10.09 -8.76
N PRO A 76 -2.43 -11.25 -9.44
CA PRO A 76 -1.33 -12.17 -9.16
C PRO A 76 0.03 -11.49 -9.32
N LEU A 77 0.94 -11.76 -8.38
CA LEU A 77 2.30 -11.23 -8.37
C LEU A 77 3.31 -12.36 -8.58
N ASP A 78 4.36 -12.09 -9.34
CA ASP A 78 5.50 -12.99 -9.46
C ASP A 78 6.49 -12.83 -8.29
N GLY A 79 7.51 -13.69 -8.25
CA GLY A 79 8.51 -13.66 -7.18
C GLY A 79 9.29 -12.34 -7.11
N THR A 80 9.58 -11.73 -8.25
CA THR A 80 10.28 -10.44 -8.33
C THR A 80 9.43 -9.30 -7.77
N GLN A 81 8.14 -9.29 -8.11
CA GLN A 81 7.19 -8.29 -7.62
C GLN A 81 7.01 -8.41 -6.09
N LEU A 82 6.86 -9.63 -5.58
CA LEU A 82 6.79 -9.90 -4.13
C LEU A 82 8.09 -9.50 -3.41
N ALA A 83 9.25 -9.77 -4.01
CA ALA A 83 10.54 -9.34 -3.45
C ALA A 83 10.61 -7.81 -3.30
N GLY A 84 10.09 -7.07 -4.28
CA GLY A 84 10.01 -5.61 -4.21
C GLY A 84 9.10 -5.11 -3.09
N VAL A 85 7.96 -5.75 -2.90
CA VAL A 85 7.05 -5.44 -1.77
C VAL A 85 7.76 -5.66 -0.44
N ILE A 86 8.50 -6.76 -0.29
CA ILE A 86 9.29 -7.05 0.91
C ILE A 86 10.33 -5.96 1.17
N ARG A 87 11.03 -5.51 0.12
CA ARG A 87 12.02 -4.41 0.23
C ARG A 87 11.38 -3.10 0.66
N LEU A 88 10.22 -2.74 0.06
CA LEU A 88 9.50 -1.53 0.43
C LEU A 88 9.06 -1.57 1.90
N ALA A 89 8.52 -2.69 2.35
CA ALA A 89 8.09 -2.83 3.75
C ALA A 89 9.28 -2.71 4.71
N ARG A 90 10.42 -3.30 4.38
CA ARG A 90 11.65 -3.17 5.17
C ARG A 90 12.10 -1.71 5.25
N ALA A 91 12.16 -1.02 4.11
CA ALA A 91 12.55 0.39 4.05
C ALA A 91 11.58 1.28 4.85
N ALA A 92 10.28 0.99 4.80
CA ALA A 92 9.29 1.69 5.60
C ALA A 92 9.54 1.50 7.10
N CYS A 93 9.80 0.27 7.55
CA CYS A 93 10.12 -0.03 8.96
C CYS A 93 11.41 0.69 9.40
N ASP A 94 12.44 0.69 8.57
CA ASP A 94 13.70 1.38 8.87
C ASP A 94 13.48 2.90 9.03
N ALA A 95 12.69 3.49 8.14
CA ALA A 95 12.33 4.91 8.21
C ALA A 95 11.54 5.24 9.49
N LEU A 96 10.58 4.38 9.87
CA LEU A 96 9.82 4.56 11.11
C LEU A 96 10.71 4.46 12.34
N ASP A 97 11.68 3.55 12.35
CA ASP A 97 12.65 3.41 13.44
C ASP A 97 13.53 4.67 13.58
N GLU A 98 13.75 5.39 12.49
CA GLU A 98 14.45 6.68 12.46
C GLU A 98 13.55 7.87 12.83
N GLY A 99 12.28 7.63 13.14
CA GLY A 99 11.31 8.69 13.45
C GLY A 99 10.80 9.44 12.22
N ARG A 100 10.97 8.89 11.03
CA ARG A 100 10.54 9.49 9.77
C ARG A 100 9.09 9.13 9.44
N LYS A 101 8.41 10.02 8.75
CA LYS A 101 7.01 9.89 8.37
C LYS A 101 6.90 9.27 6.96
N VAL A 102 6.16 8.18 6.85
CA VAL A 102 6.08 7.36 5.63
C VAL A 102 4.64 7.34 5.10
N LEU A 103 4.50 7.56 3.78
CA LEU A 103 3.26 7.29 3.04
C LEU A 103 3.49 6.15 2.06
N VAL A 104 2.60 5.16 2.10
CA VAL A 104 2.53 4.09 1.08
C VAL A 104 1.23 4.26 0.32
N ARG A 105 1.31 4.40 -1.01
CA ARG A 105 0.13 4.68 -1.83
C ARG A 105 0.05 3.82 -3.09
N CYS A 106 -1.19 3.57 -3.53
CA CYS A 106 -1.54 3.04 -4.84
C CYS A 106 -2.67 3.88 -5.44
N PHE A 107 -3.63 3.32 -6.19
CA PHE A 107 -4.68 4.14 -6.80
C PHE A 107 -5.72 4.64 -5.77
N HIS A 108 -6.49 3.73 -5.14
CA HIS A 108 -7.42 4.08 -4.06
C HIS A 108 -6.79 3.98 -2.66
N GLY A 109 -5.63 3.36 -2.55
CA GLY A 109 -5.03 3.09 -1.25
C GLY A 109 -5.72 1.94 -0.52
N TYR A 110 -6.06 0.86 -1.23
CA TYR A 110 -6.74 -0.31 -0.67
C TYR A 110 -5.89 -1.57 -0.71
N ASN A 111 -5.51 -2.04 -1.89
CA ASN A 111 -4.90 -3.37 -2.04
C ASN A 111 -3.38 -3.34 -2.10
N ARG A 112 -2.80 -2.69 -3.09
CA ARG A 112 -1.33 -2.69 -3.31
C ARG A 112 -0.60 -2.00 -2.17
N SER A 113 -1.06 -0.82 -1.77
CA SER A 113 -0.52 -0.14 -0.58
C SER A 113 -0.79 -0.95 0.69
N GLY A 114 -1.98 -1.56 0.80
CA GLY A 114 -2.34 -2.43 1.91
C GLY A 114 -1.41 -3.63 2.07
N LEU A 115 -0.97 -4.22 0.97
CA LEU A 115 -0.02 -5.33 1.00
C LEU A 115 1.33 -4.93 1.62
N VAL A 116 1.86 -3.77 1.23
CA VAL A 116 3.12 -3.25 1.78
C VAL A 116 2.96 -2.88 3.26
N VAL A 117 1.92 -2.12 3.59
CA VAL A 117 1.66 -1.67 4.97
C VAL A 117 1.43 -2.86 5.90
N ALA A 118 0.62 -3.84 5.48
CA ALA A 118 0.38 -5.04 6.28
C ALA A 118 1.66 -5.82 6.53
N HIS A 119 2.49 -6.00 5.50
CA HIS A 119 3.77 -6.70 5.69
C HIS A 119 4.71 -5.92 6.63
N ALA A 120 4.73 -4.60 6.55
CA ALA A 120 5.49 -3.76 7.49
C ALA A 120 5.00 -3.97 8.94
N LEU A 121 3.68 -4.00 9.16
CA LEU A 121 3.10 -4.25 10.48
C LEU A 121 3.44 -5.65 11.01
N ILE A 122 3.46 -6.66 10.14
CA ILE A 122 3.87 -8.02 10.49
C ILE A 122 5.35 -8.03 10.91
N ARG A 123 6.21 -7.32 10.19
CA ARG A 123 7.62 -7.17 10.57
C ARG A 123 7.80 -6.49 11.93
N GLN A 124 6.86 -5.64 12.33
CA GLN A 124 6.85 -5.03 13.67
C GLN A 124 6.30 -5.94 14.77
N GLY A 125 5.91 -7.17 14.43
CA GLY A 125 5.49 -8.17 15.41
C GLY A 125 3.99 -8.46 15.47
N ARG A 126 3.19 -7.89 14.55
CA ARG A 126 1.75 -8.19 14.50
C ARG A 126 1.49 -9.45 13.68
N SER A 127 0.38 -10.12 13.96
CA SER A 127 -0.12 -11.20 13.10
C SER A 127 -0.71 -10.63 11.81
N ALA A 128 -0.86 -11.47 10.79
CA ALA A 128 -1.51 -11.06 9.54
C ALA A 128 -2.95 -10.57 9.79
N GLU A 129 -3.70 -11.27 10.64
CA GLU A 129 -5.08 -10.89 10.99
C GLU A 129 -5.15 -9.54 11.69
N GLU A 130 -4.25 -9.27 12.62
CA GLU A 130 -4.18 -7.98 13.32
C GLU A 130 -3.84 -6.84 12.37
N ALA A 131 -2.86 -7.05 11.49
CA ALA A 131 -2.45 -6.06 10.50
C ALA A 131 -3.60 -5.71 9.55
N ILE A 132 -4.28 -6.72 9.01
CA ILE A 132 -5.42 -6.55 8.10
C ILE A 132 -6.56 -5.81 8.80
N ARG A 133 -6.90 -6.21 10.02
CA ARG A 133 -7.97 -5.58 10.80
C ARG A 133 -7.66 -4.10 11.09
N LEU A 134 -6.41 -3.80 11.45
CA LEU A 134 -5.98 -2.43 11.75
C LEU A 134 -6.09 -1.54 10.50
N ILE A 135 -5.66 -2.03 9.36
CA ILE A 135 -5.76 -1.33 8.09
C ILE A 135 -7.23 -1.05 7.72
N ARG A 136 -8.09 -2.06 7.86
CA ARG A 136 -9.52 -1.92 7.57
C ARG A 136 -10.22 -0.96 8.52
N THR A 137 -9.78 -0.88 9.76
CA THR A 137 -10.32 0.07 10.76
C THR A 137 -9.86 1.50 10.48
N ARG A 138 -8.59 1.69 10.12
CA ARG A 138 -7.97 3.02 10.01
C ARG A 138 -8.11 3.63 8.62
N ARG A 139 -8.02 2.82 7.56
CA ARG A 139 -8.11 3.30 6.18
C ARG A 139 -9.51 3.19 5.63
N SER A 140 -10.03 1.97 5.52
CA SER A 140 -11.35 1.69 4.94
C SER A 140 -11.70 0.22 5.12
N PRO A 141 -12.99 -0.14 5.33
CA PRO A 141 -13.43 -1.54 5.30
C PRO A 141 -13.14 -2.23 3.96
N TRP A 142 -12.96 -1.47 2.88
CA TRP A 142 -12.63 -2.00 1.55
C TRP A 142 -11.15 -2.29 1.35
N ALA A 143 -10.29 -1.86 2.28
CA ALA A 143 -8.86 -2.12 2.19
C ALA A 143 -8.59 -3.63 2.23
N LEU A 144 -7.65 -4.08 1.39
CA LEU A 144 -7.31 -5.49 1.23
C LEU A 144 -8.51 -6.38 0.85
N HIS A 145 -9.41 -5.86 -0.01
CA HIS A 145 -10.46 -6.67 -0.59
C HIS A 145 -9.95 -7.63 -1.67
N ASN A 146 -8.70 -7.47 -2.13
CA ASN A 146 -8.03 -8.44 -2.97
C ASN A 146 -7.68 -9.67 -2.14
N GLU A 147 -8.45 -10.75 -2.31
CA GLU A 147 -8.30 -11.98 -1.52
C GLU A 147 -6.96 -12.67 -1.75
N LEU A 148 -6.37 -12.51 -2.93
CA LEU A 148 -5.05 -13.06 -3.23
C LEU A 148 -3.96 -12.39 -2.38
N PHE A 149 -4.04 -11.07 -2.19
CA PHE A 149 -3.11 -10.35 -1.31
C PHE A 149 -3.27 -10.76 0.15
N VAL A 150 -4.50 -10.99 0.59
CA VAL A 150 -4.77 -11.53 1.92
C VAL A 150 -4.14 -12.92 2.06
N ALA A 151 -4.25 -13.78 1.05
CA ALA A 151 -3.62 -15.10 1.05
C ALA A 151 -2.08 -15.01 1.12
N TYR A 152 -1.46 -14.08 0.38
CA TYR A 152 -0.02 -13.83 0.50
C TYR A 152 0.39 -13.44 1.92
N LEU A 153 -0.37 -12.56 2.55
CA LEU A 153 -0.09 -12.10 3.91
C LEU A 153 -0.22 -13.22 4.94
N LYS A 154 -1.24 -14.07 4.81
CA LYS A 154 -1.47 -15.21 5.71
C LYS A 154 -0.42 -16.31 5.56
N ALA A 155 0.04 -16.57 4.34
CA ALA A 155 1.15 -17.48 4.08
C ALA A 155 2.50 -16.89 4.56
N GLY A 156 2.60 -15.59 4.59
CA GLY A 156 3.84 -14.83 4.74
C GLY A 156 4.49 -14.55 3.38
N LEU A 157 4.88 -13.30 3.15
CA LEU A 157 5.42 -12.88 1.84
C LEU A 157 6.69 -13.64 1.43
N PRO A 158 7.64 -13.94 2.33
CA PRO A 158 8.79 -14.77 1.96
C PRO A 158 8.40 -16.15 1.45
N THR A 159 7.40 -16.79 2.06
CA THR A 159 6.88 -18.10 1.62
C THR A 159 6.15 -17.96 0.30
N ALA A 160 5.28 -16.96 0.14
CA ALA A 160 4.56 -16.70 -1.10
C ALA A 160 5.53 -16.47 -2.27
N ARG A 161 6.59 -15.71 -2.04
CA ARG A 161 7.65 -15.48 -3.01
C ARG A 161 8.32 -16.78 -3.48
N LEU A 162 8.69 -17.65 -2.53
CA LEU A 162 9.30 -18.94 -2.88
C LEU A 162 8.36 -19.81 -3.72
N LEU A 163 7.08 -19.85 -3.37
CA LEU A 163 6.08 -20.63 -4.12
C LEU A 163 5.92 -20.13 -5.55
N GLU A 164 5.91 -18.81 -5.75
CA GLU A 164 5.83 -18.21 -7.09
C GLU A 164 7.11 -18.47 -7.90
N GLU A 165 8.28 -18.38 -7.29
CA GLU A 165 9.56 -18.70 -7.95
C GLU A 165 9.65 -20.16 -8.38
N LEU A 166 9.07 -21.09 -7.62
CA LEU A 166 9.01 -22.52 -7.98
C LEU A 166 7.99 -22.81 -9.07
N ALA A 167 6.99 -21.96 -9.27
CA ALA A 167 5.97 -22.08 -10.29
C ALA A 167 6.41 -21.52 -11.67
N GLU A 168 7.49 -20.74 -11.73
CA GLU A 168 8.10 -20.19 -12.93
C GLU A 168 9.02 -21.27 -13.58
#